data_a24594fe9e76cdfa8062814d04163f37
#
_entry.id   a24594fe9e76cdfa8062814d04163f37
#
_cell.length_a   1.000
_cell.length_b   1.000
_cell.length_c   1.000
_cell.angle_alpha   90.00
_cell.angle_beta   90.00
_cell.angle_gamma   90.00
#
_symmetry.space_group_name_H-M   'P 1'
#
loop_
_entity.id
_entity.type
_entity.pdbx_description
1 polymer ?
#
loop_
_entity_poly.entity_id
_entity_poly.type
_entity_poly.pdbx_seq_one_letter_code
_entity_poly.pdbx_strand_id
1 'polypeptide(L)'
;MKHDKLFLVRILCLIGIAGELLIPNNIMRMLFGLFFAIISVAFLLMHKNDIILEESDRKNNYSISIICISVILLLFIIVGYIILKELQVIVLSDSQEIFLSEILVFGFMAIFGNCSKKLPFNKYVGLRLPWTLDNCLTWRYAHMLLYELTFPTILLGITFLFALPNKSKTVMIWSILLYFGTPSILSYFYCRKRH
;
A
#
# COMPACT_ATOMS: atom_id res chain seq x y z
N MET A 1 -6.94 16.37 -26.78
CA MET A 1 -6.06 16.13 -25.63
C MET A 1 -6.93 15.97 -24.38
N LYS A 2 -7.24 14.75 -23.95
CA LYS A 2 -7.77 14.53 -22.59
C LYS A 2 -6.60 14.83 -21.65
N HIS A 3 -6.58 16.01 -21.04
CA HIS A 3 -5.68 16.28 -19.93
C HIS A 3 -5.87 15.14 -18.92
N ASP A 4 -4.77 14.49 -18.60
CA ASP A 4 -4.78 13.40 -17.63
C ASP A 4 -5.17 14.03 -16.27
N LYS A 5 -6.48 14.03 -15.96
CA LYS A 5 -7.03 14.60 -14.72
C LYS A 5 -6.26 14.12 -13.48
N LEU A 6 -5.68 12.93 -13.61
CA LEU A 6 -4.90 12.26 -12.58
C LEU A 6 -3.44 12.74 -12.50
N PHE A 7 -2.98 13.58 -13.41
CA PHE A 7 -1.72 14.32 -13.26
C PHE A 7 -1.74 15.17 -11.98
N LEU A 8 -2.91 15.65 -11.57
CA LEU A 8 -3.11 16.37 -10.33
C LEU A 8 -2.68 15.55 -9.09
N VAL A 9 -2.95 14.24 -9.06
CA VAL A 9 -2.53 13.36 -7.96
C VAL A 9 -1.01 13.37 -7.79
N ARG A 10 -0.27 13.32 -8.90
CA ARG A 10 1.20 13.35 -8.87
C ARG A 10 1.70 14.68 -8.33
N ILE A 11 1.09 15.79 -8.74
CA ILE A 11 1.43 17.12 -8.25
C ILE A 11 1.14 17.21 -6.74
N LEU A 12 -0.03 16.76 -6.28
CA LEU A 12 -0.39 16.75 -4.86
C LEU A 12 0.60 15.94 -4.03
N CYS A 13 0.99 14.75 -4.50
CA CYS A 13 2.01 13.96 -3.81
C CYS A 13 3.37 14.66 -3.77
N LEU A 14 3.80 15.30 -4.87
CA LEU A 14 5.06 16.05 -4.91
C LEU A 14 5.04 17.26 -3.97
N ILE A 15 3.93 18.01 -3.91
CA ILE A 15 3.76 19.11 -2.98
C ILE A 15 3.80 18.60 -1.54
N GLY A 16 3.13 17.48 -1.24
CA GLY A 16 3.15 16.83 0.07
C GLY A 16 4.59 16.52 0.50
N ILE A 17 5.35 15.81 -0.34
CA ILE A 17 6.75 15.44 -0.07
C ILE A 17 7.63 16.69 0.09
N ALA A 18 7.52 17.68 -0.81
CA ALA A 18 8.31 18.90 -0.74
C ALA A 18 8.02 19.70 0.56
N GLY A 19 6.75 19.78 0.96
CA GLY A 19 6.37 20.44 2.21
C GLY A 19 6.91 19.72 3.45
N GLU A 20 6.89 18.37 3.45
CA GLU A 20 7.48 17.59 4.54
C GLU A 20 8.99 17.87 4.73
N LEU A 21 9.71 18.15 3.64
CA LEU A 21 11.14 18.49 3.70
C LEU A 21 11.40 19.92 4.21
N LEU A 22 10.46 20.85 3.99
CA LEU A 22 10.63 22.27 4.31
C LEU A 22 10.09 22.66 5.70
N ILE A 23 9.16 21.90 6.26
CA ILE A 23 8.54 22.22 7.56
C ILE A 23 9.42 21.71 8.70
N PRO A 24 9.96 22.58 9.57
CA PRO A 24 10.85 22.18 10.65
C PRO A 24 10.14 21.49 11.82
N ASN A 25 8.87 21.83 12.09
CA ASN A 25 8.10 21.28 13.19
C ASN A 25 7.54 19.89 12.83
N ASN A 26 7.87 18.88 13.63
CA ASN A 26 7.49 17.48 13.38
C ASN A 26 5.97 17.28 13.28
N ILE A 27 5.19 17.86 14.19
CA ILE A 27 3.73 17.71 14.19
C ILE A 27 3.13 18.38 12.94
N MET A 28 3.56 19.61 12.64
CA MET A 28 3.07 20.34 11.46
C MET A 28 3.45 19.60 10.16
N ARG A 29 4.66 19.05 10.08
CA ARG A 29 5.13 18.24 8.95
C ARG A 29 4.21 17.06 8.71
N MET A 30 3.90 16.31 9.76
CA MET A 30 3.04 15.13 9.69
C MET A 30 1.60 15.48 9.31
N LEU A 31 1.03 16.54 9.90
CA LEU A 31 -0.31 17.02 9.56
C LEU A 31 -0.39 17.47 8.10
N PHE A 32 0.67 18.13 7.61
CA PHE A 32 0.78 18.55 6.21
C PHE A 32 0.82 17.35 5.28
N GLY A 33 1.69 16.36 5.54
CA GLY A 33 1.76 15.12 4.76
C GLY A 33 0.45 14.35 4.76
N LEU A 34 -0.19 14.20 5.93
CA LEU A 34 -1.49 13.56 6.07
C LEU A 34 -2.57 14.26 5.23
N PHE A 35 -2.62 15.59 5.26
CA PHE A 35 -3.57 16.39 4.49
C PHE A 35 -3.44 16.11 2.99
N PHE A 36 -2.23 16.18 2.43
CA PHE A 36 -2.00 15.92 1.01
C PHE A 36 -2.22 14.46 0.64
N ALA A 37 -1.89 13.50 1.53
CA ALA A 37 -2.17 12.09 1.32
C ALA A 37 -3.68 11.82 1.25
N ILE A 38 -4.47 12.38 2.17
CA ILE A 38 -5.94 12.23 2.19
C ILE A 38 -6.55 12.83 0.93
N ILE A 39 -6.15 14.05 0.53
CA ILE A 39 -6.65 14.68 -0.70
C ILE A 39 -6.31 13.83 -1.93
N SER A 40 -5.08 13.30 -2.02
CA SER A 40 -4.66 12.46 -3.14
C SER A 40 -5.49 11.18 -3.23
N VAL A 41 -5.74 10.51 -2.09
CA VAL A 41 -6.56 9.29 -2.05
C VAL A 41 -8.03 9.60 -2.30
N ALA A 42 -8.56 10.69 -1.75
CA ALA A 42 -9.94 11.13 -2.02
C ALA A 42 -10.15 11.40 -3.51
N PHE A 43 -9.19 12.07 -4.15
CA PHE A 43 -9.24 12.34 -5.59
C PHE A 43 -9.21 11.04 -6.42
N LEU A 44 -8.40 10.05 -6.01
CA LEU A 44 -8.40 8.72 -6.64
C LEU A 44 -9.75 8.01 -6.47
N LEU A 45 -10.37 8.11 -5.29
CA LEU A 45 -11.69 7.53 -5.02
C LEU A 45 -12.79 8.16 -5.88
N MET A 46 -12.77 9.48 -6.02
CA MET A 46 -13.75 10.21 -6.85
C MET A 46 -13.64 9.83 -8.33
N HIS A 47 -12.43 9.56 -8.82
CA HIS A 47 -12.14 9.26 -10.22
C HIS A 47 -11.80 7.77 -10.46
N LYS A 48 -12.21 6.86 -9.55
CA LYS A 48 -11.84 5.45 -9.62
C LYS A 48 -12.24 4.74 -10.92
N ASN A 49 -13.30 5.18 -11.58
CA ASN A 49 -13.73 4.62 -12.87
C ASN A 49 -12.85 5.12 -14.03
N ASP A 50 -12.28 6.31 -13.92
CA ASP A 50 -11.43 6.91 -14.96
C ASP A 50 -10.01 6.31 -14.96
N ILE A 51 -9.60 5.69 -13.84
CA ILE A 51 -8.28 5.05 -13.72
C ILE A 51 -8.23 3.62 -14.26
N ILE A 52 -9.39 2.98 -14.42
CA ILE A 52 -9.50 1.61 -14.91
C ILE A 52 -9.27 1.60 -16.42
N LEU A 53 -8.37 0.74 -16.87
CA LEU A 53 -7.94 0.66 -18.27
C LEU A 53 -8.84 -0.22 -19.11
N GLU A 54 -9.48 -1.25 -18.52
CA GLU A 54 -10.42 -2.14 -19.19
C GLU A 54 -11.86 -1.87 -18.73
N GLU A 55 -12.78 -1.68 -19.68
CA GLU A 55 -14.20 -1.47 -19.38
C GLU A 55 -14.86 -2.66 -18.70
N SER A 56 -14.45 -3.88 -19.05
CA SER A 56 -14.92 -5.13 -18.43
C SER A 56 -14.66 -5.17 -16.93
N ASP A 57 -13.62 -4.50 -16.46
CA ASP A 57 -13.19 -4.51 -15.06
C ASP A 57 -13.87 -3.44 -14.20
N ARG A 58 -14.68 -2.54 -14.78
CA ARG A 58 -15.36 -1.46 -14.01
C ARG A 58 -16.27 -1.96 -12.90
N LYS A 59 -16.80 -3.18 -13.01
CA LYS A 59 -17.61 -3.81 -11.96
C LYS A 59 -16.81 -4.08 -10.68
N ASN A 60 -15.48 -4.21 -10.76
CA ASN A 60 -14.59 -4.53 -9.66
C ASN A 60 -13.97 -3.27 -8.99
N ASN A 61 -14.52 -2.09 -9.23
CA ASN A 61 -14.00 -0.83 -8.71
C ASN A 61 -14.04 -0.72 -7.16
N TYR A 62 -14.83 -1.56 -6.50
CA TYR A 62 -14.91 -1.61 -5.04
C TYR A 62 -13.59 -2.02 -4.39
N SER A 63 -12.78 -2.88 -5.06
CA SER A 63 -11.46 -3.30 -4.54
C SER A 63 -10.52 -2.10 -4.42
N ILE A 64 -10.54 -1.17 -5.39
CA ILE A 64 -9.80 0.10 -5.30
C ILE A 64 -10.29 0.90 -4.09
N SER A 65 -11.61 0.99 -3.89
CA SER A 65 -12.18 1.74 -2.76
C SER A 65 -11.75 1.17 -1.41
N ILE A 66 -11.78 -0.16 -1.25
CA ILE A 66 -11.36 -0.82 -0.01
C ILE A 66 -9.88 -0.52 0.28
N ILE A 67 -8.99 -0.67 -0.72
CA ILE A 67 -7.57 -0.40 -0.55
C ILE A 67 -7.35 1.08 -0.20
N CYS A 68 -7.98 2.01 -0.91
CA CYS A 68 -7.83 3.43 -0.63
C CYS A 68 -8.33 3.80 0.78
N ILE A 69 -9.47 3.28 1.21
CA ILE A 69 -10.01 3.51 2.56
C ILE A 69 -9.07 2.91 3.61
N SER A 70 -8.54 1.70 3.39
CA SER A 70 -7.61 1.07 4.33
C SER A 70 -6.30 1.87 4.48
N VAL A 71 -5.79 2.47 3.40
CA VAL A 71 -4.64 3.38 3.46
C VAL A 71 -4.96 4.63 4.27
N ILE A 72 -6.12 5.25 4.07
CA ILE A 72 -6.54 6.42 4.86
C ILE A 72 -6.64 6.06 6.35
N LEU A 73 -7.29 4.95 6.69
CA LEU A 73 -7.41 4.48 8.08
C LEU A 73 -6.03 4.21 8.70
N LEU A 74 -5.13 3.56 7.96
CA LEU A 74 -3.76 3.30 8.40
C LEU A 74 -3.02 4.62 8.71
N LEU A 75 -3.12 5.61 7.82
CA LEU A 75 -2.52 6.93 8.03
C LEU A 75 -3.08 7.62 9.27
N PHE A 76 -4.40 7.59 9.48
CA PHE A 76 -5.03 8.15 10.69
C PHE A 76 -4.54 7.46 11.97
N ILE A 77 -4.40 6.13 11.97
CA ILE A 77 -3.90 5.37 13.12
C ILE A 77 -2.46 5.77 13.42
N ILE A 78 -1.58 5.82 12.41
CA ILE A 78 -0.17 6.16 12.58
C ILE A 78 -0.01 7.59 13.09
N VAL A 79 -0.64 8.57 12.41
CA VAL A 79 -0.52 9.98 12.79
C VAL A 79 -1.16 10.23 14.15
N GLY A 80 -2.33 9.65 14.41
CA GLY A 80 -3.00 9.73 15.72
C GLY A 80 -2.12 9.18 16.85
N TYR A 81 -1.50 8.02 16.63
CA TYR A 81 -0.54 7.45 17.58
C TYR A 81 0.64 8.40 17.86
N ILE A 82 1.26 8.96 16.80
CA ILE A 82 2.41 9.86 16.98
C ILE A 82 2.01 11.13 17.73
N ILE A 83 0.84 11.72 17.43
CA ILE A 83 0.34 12.90 18.16
C ILE A 83 0.11 12.57 19.64
N LEU A 84 -0.54 11.44 19.96
CA LEU A 84 -0.81 11.04 21.35
C LEU A 84 0.48 10.71 22.10
N LYS A 85 1.51 10.19 21.42
CA LYS A 85 2.84 9.97 21.98
C LYS A 85 3.55 11.30 22.29
N GLU A 86 3.53 12.26 21.38
CA GLU A 86 4.12 13.60 21.58
C GLU A 86 3.42 14.37 22.72
N LEU A 87 2.11 14.20 22.86
CA LEU A 87 1.33 14.78 23.97
C LEU A 87 1.50 14.00 25.30
N GLN A 88 2.33 12.95 25.32
CA GLN A 88 2.53 12.07 26.48
C GLN A 88 1.24 11.42 27.03
N VAL A 89 0.19 11.33 26.21
CA VAL A 89 -1.07 10.67 26.56
C VAL A 89 -0.91 9.15 26.53
N ILE A 90 -0.10 8.65 25.58
CA ILE A 90 0.23 7.23 25.43
C ILE A 90 1.74 7.09 25.49
N VAL A 91 2.21 6.23 26.40
CA VAL A 91 3.62 5.84 26.52
C VAL A 91 3.70 4.34 26.34
N LEU A 92 4.11 3.90 25.15
CA LEU A 92 4.38 2.50 24.87
C LEU A 92 5.86 2.20 25.06
N SER A 93 6.17 0.99 25.50
CA SER A 93 7.56 0.48 25.46
C SER A 93 7.97 0.18 24.01
N ASP A 94 9.26 0.12 23.74
CA ASP A 94 9.80 -0.19 22.40
C ASP A 94 9.24 -1.50 21.84
N SER A 95 9.04 -2.51 22.70
CA SER A 95 8.45 -3.79 22.30
C SER A 95 6.98 -3.67 21.88
N GLN A 96 6.21 -2.83 22.57
CA GLN A 96 4.80 -2.56 22.21
C GLN A 96 4.69 -1.76 20.93
N GLU A 97 5.58 -0.79 20.68
CA GLU A 97 5.63 -0.04 19.42
C GLU A 97 5.93 -0.96 18.23
N ILE A 98 6.90 -1.86 18.39
CA ILE A 98 7.24 -2.85 17.36
C ILE A 98 6.03 -3.75 17.11
N PHE A 99 5.39 -4.28 18.14
CA PHE A 99 4.22 -5.14 18.00
C PHE A 99 3.03 -4.42 17.32
N LEU A 100 2.79 -3.15 17.65
CA LEU A 100 1.78 -2.35 16.96
C LEU A 100 2.10 -2.21 15.45
N SER A 101 3.36 -1.93 15.11
CA SER A 101 3.78 -1.81 13.71
C SER A 101 3.62 -3.13 12.94
N GLU A 102 3.88 -4.26 13.59
CA GLU A 102 3.69 -5.61 13.01
C GLU A 102 2.22 -5.88 12.69
N ILE A 103 1.32 -5.59 13.63
CA ILE A 103 -0.13 -5.73 13.43
C ILE A 103 -0.60 -4.86 12.26
N LEU A 104 -0.14 -3.61 12.17
CA LEU A 104 -0.54 -2.69 11.10
C LEU A 104 -0.04 -3.17 9.74
N VAL A 105 1.20 -3.64 9.65
CA VAL A 105 1.78 -4.14 8.39
C VAL A 105 1.09 -5.42 7.94
N PHE A 106 0.96 -6.43 8.78
CA PHE A 106 0.30 -7.68 8.39
C PHE A 106 -1.20 -7.50 8.17
N GLY A 107 -1.85 -6.64 8.94
CA GLY A 107 -3.25 -6.25 8.71
C GLY A 107 -3.46 -5.61 7.34
N PHE A 108 -2.58 -4.67 6.97
CA PHE A 108 -2.62 -4.07 5.63
C PHE A 108 -2.33 -5.10 4.53
N MET A 109 -1.33 -5.98 4.70
CA MET A 109 -1.04 -7.06 3.76
C MET A 109 -2.26 -7.98 3.57
N ALA A 110 -2.98 -8.31 4.65
CA ALA A 110 -4.19 -9.13 4.59
C ALA A 110 -5.30 -8.45 3.77
N ILE A 111 -5.57 -7.15 4.01
CA ILE A 111 -6.58 -6.39 3.28
C ILE A 111 -6.18 -6.25 1.81
N PHE A 112 -4.95 -5.81 1.54
CA PHE A 112 -4.45 -5.60 0.19
C PHE A 112 -4.44 -6.91 -0.61
N GLY A 113 -3.97 -8.00 -0.02
CA GLY A 113 -3.92 -9.30 -0.66
C GLY A 113 -5.30 -9.84 -1.01
N ASN A 114 -6.25 -9.79 -0.09
CA ASN A 114 -7.63 -10.21 -0.35
C ASN A 114 -8.30 -9.41 -1.47
N CYS A 115 -7.96 -8.12 -1.60
CA CYS A 115 -8.46 -7.28 -2.68
C CYS A 115 -7.73 -7.52 -4.01
N SER A 116 -6.49 -8.01 -3.99
CA SER A 116 -5.61 -8.08 -5.16
C SER A 116 -6.20 -8.90 -6.31
N LYS A 117 -6.76 -10.08 -6.05
CA LYS A 117 -7.35 -10.94 -7.08
C LYS A 117 -8.47 -10.26 -7.87
N LYS A 118 -9.19 -9.33 -7.25
CA LYS A 118 -10.32 -8.60 -7.84
C LYS A 118 -9.95 -7.18 -8.25
N LEU A 119 -8.66 -6.83 -8.17
CA LEU A 119 -8.20 -5.50 -8.51
C LEU A 119 -8.23 -5.31 -10.03
N PRO A 120 -9.03 -4.33 -10.53
CA PRO A 120 -9.10 -4.07 -11.96
C PRO A 120 -7.77 -3.59 -12.51
N PHE A 121 -7.52 -3.82 -13.79
CA PHE A 121 -6.35 -3.28 -14.49
C PHE A 121 -6.39 -1.76 -14.50
N ASN A 122 -5.47 -1.12 -13.76
CA ASN A 122 -5.52 0.32 -13.52
C ASN A 122 -4.12 0.94 -13.42
N LYS A 123 -4.07 2.30 -13.49
CA LYS A 123 -2.82 3.07 -13.52
C LYS A 123 -2.25 3.44 -12.13
N TYR A 124 -2.97 3.24 -11.03
CA TYR A 124 -2.62 3.88 -9.76
C TYR A 124 -2.51 2.97 -8.54
N VAL A 125 -3.28 1.91 -8.48
CA VAL A 125 -3.39 1.05 -7.30
C VAL A 125 -2.97 -0.38 -7.64
N GLY A 126 -2.04 -0.96 -6.90
CA GLY A 126 -1.56 -2.33 -7.09
C GLY A 126 -0.06 -2.44 -7.36
N LEU A 127 0.38 -3.63 -7.75
CA LEU A 127 1.78 -3.92 -8.10
C LEU A 127 2.09 -3.38 -9.51
N ARG A 128 2.65 -2.16 -9.55
CA ARG A 128 2.84 -1.37 -10.76
C ARG A 128 4.27 -1.44 -11.27
N LEU A 129 4.60 -2.52 -11.92
CA LEU A 129 5.89 -2.72 -12.57
C LEU A 129 5.75 -2.49 -14.09
N PRO A 130 6.80 -2.11 -14.80
CA PRO A 130 6.71 -1.88 -16.25
C PRO A 130 5.99 -3.02 -16.97
N TRP A 131 6.36 -4.25 -16.71
CA TRP A 131 5.76 -5.43 -17.35
C TRP A 131 4.34 -5.76 -16.88
N THR A 132 3.92 -5.36 -15.67
CA THR A 132 2.53 -5.54 -15.22
C THR A 132 1.60 -4.49 -15.81
N LEU A 133 2.10 -3.31 -16.14
CA LEU A 133 1.33 -2.23 -16.78
C LEU A 133 1.24 -2.36 -18.29
N ASP A 134 2.12 -3.15 -18.89
CA ASP A 134 2.15 -3.38 -20.33
C ASP A 134 1.03 -4.32 -20.81
N ASN A 135 0.64 -5.30 -19.98
CA ASN A 135 -0.34 -6.30 -20.35
C ASN A 135 -1.28 -6.67 -19.19
N CYS A 136 -2.60 -6.61 -19.46
CA CYS A 136 -3.65 -6.97 -18.52
C CYS A 136 -3.51 -8.40 -17.98
N LEU A 137 -3.08 -9.36 -18.79
CA LEU A 137 -2.89 -10.75 -18.34
C LEU A 137 -1.74 -10.87 -17.35
N THR A 138 -0.64 -10.15 -17.58
CA THR A 138 0.49 -10.10 -16.65
C THR A 138 0.09 -9.40 -15.34
N TRP A 139 -0.73 -8.35 -15.43
CA TRP A 139 -1.34 -7.71 -14.28
C TRP A 139 -2.15 -8.69 -13.43
N ARG A 140 -3.10 -9.38 -14.06
CA ARG A 140 -3.97 -10.35 -13.37
C ARG A 140 -3.16 -11.48 -12.74
N TYR A 141 -2.13 -11.99 -13.42
CA TYR A 141 -1.25 -13.02 -12.90
C TYR A 141 -0.48 -12.54 -11.66
N ALA A 142 0.12 -11.35 -11.70
CA ALA A 142 0.84 -10.77 -10.57
C ALA A 142 -0.06 -10.58 -9.34
N HIS A 143 -1.28 -10.09 -9.56
CA HIS A 143 -2.24 -9.84 -8.48
C HIS A 143 -2.91 -11.12 -7.95
N MET A 144 -3.01 -12.16 -8.78
CA MET A 144 -3.40 -13.50 -8.32
C MET A 144 -2.32 -14.09 -7.40
N LEU A 145 -1.04 -13.95 -7.75
CA LEU A 145 0.07 -14.40 -6.90
C LEU A 145 0.11 -13.65 -5.57
N LEU A 146 -0.13 -12.32 -5.57
CA LEU A 146 -0.27 -11.54 -4.33
C LEU A 146 -1.37 -12.10 -3.42
N TYR A 147 -2.53 -12.41 -3.99
CA TYR A 147 -3.64 -13.00 -3.25
C TYR A 147 -3.25 -14.36 -2.65
N GLU A 148 -2.69 -15.27 -3.45
CA GLU A 148 -2.31 -16.63 -3.01
C GLU A 148 -1.21 -16.61 -1.93
N LEU A 149 -0.25 -15.69 -2.04
CA LEU A 149 0.86 -15.57 -1.09
C LEU A 149 0.51 -14.82 0.19
N THR A 150 -0.64 -14.15 0.26
CA THR A 150 -1.02 -13.34 1.43
C THR A 150 -0.99 -14.13 2.73
N PHE A 151 -1.82 -15.16 2.85
CA PHE A 151 -1.92 -15.93 4.08
C PHE A 151 -0.65 -16.75 4.39
N PRO A 152 -0.02 -17.45 3.43
CA PRO A 152 1.24 -18.13 3.69
C PRO A 152 2.33 -17.20 4.21
N THR A 153 2.49 -16.02 3.61
CA THR A 153 3.52 -15.05 4.05
C THR A 153 3.23 -14.49 5.44
N ILE A 154 1.97 -14.14 5.73
CA ILE A 154 1.58 -13.66 7.06
C ILE A 154 1.80 -14.76 8.12
N LEU A 155 1.38 -16.00 7.83
CA LEU A 155 1.56 -17.11 8.75
C LEU A 155 3.04 -17.37 9.04
N LEU A 156 3.88 -17.42 8.01
CA LEU A 156 5.33 -17.56 8.17
C LEU A 156 5.92 -16.39 8.96
N GLY A 157 5.53 -15.15 8.62
CA GLY A 157 5.98 -13.95 9.31
C GLY A 157 5.66 -14.02 10.81
N ILE A 158 4.42 -14.30 11.18
CA ILE A 158 3.99 -14.44 12.57
C ILE A 158 4.76 -15.57 13.28
N THR A 159 4.91 -16.73 12.65
CA THR A 159 5.67 -17.86 13.21
C THR A 159 7.11 -17.45 13.52
N PHE A 160 7.78 -16.76 12.59
CA PHE A 160 9.14 -16.28 12.82
C PHE A 160 9.26 -15.16 13.84
N LEU A 161 8.23 -14.30 14.00
CA LEU A 161 8.20 -13.29 15.06
C LEU A 161 8.20 -13.95 16.45
N PHE A 162 7.40 -15.00 16.64
CA PHE A 162 7.40 -15.76 17.91
C PHE A 162 8.71 -16.54 18.12
N ALA A 163 9.30 -17.09 17.07
CA ALA A 163 10.55 -17.84 17.16
C ALA A 163 11.78 -16.93 17.38
N LEU A 164 11.77 -15.71 16.87
CA LEU A 164 12.91 -14.79 16.84
C LEU A 164 12.52 -13.36 17.31
N PRO A 165 12.05 -13.18 18.54
CA PRO A 165 11.52 -11.89 19.01
C PRO A 165 12.55 -10.76 18.94
N ASN A 166 13.84 -11.07 19.13
CA ASN A 166 14.93 -10.07 19.05
C ASN A 166 15.26 -9.62 17.59
N LYS A 167 14.66 -10.28 16.58
CA LYS A 167 14.88 -9.99 15.15
C LYS A 167 13.61 -9.58 14.43
N SER A 168 12.59 -9.10 15.13
CA SER A 168 11.28 -8.79 14.60
C SER A 168 11.34 -7.83 13.40
N LYS A 169 12.15 -6.77 13.46
CA LYS A 169 12.36 -5.85 12.31
C LYS A 169 12.89 -6.57 11.08
N THR A 170 13.82 -7.49 11.25
CA THR A 170 14.38 -8.28 10.14
C THR A 170 13.33 -9.22 9.56
N VAL A 171 12.55 -9.88 10.40
CA VAL A 171 11.45 -10.76 9.98
C VAL A 171 10.40 -9.98 9.18
N MET A 172 10.01 -8.78 9.64
CA MET A 172 9.08 -7.91 8.90
C MET A 172 9.61 -7.54 7.52
N ILE A 173 10.87 -7.11 7.41
CA ILE A 173 11.49 -6.75 6.12
C ILE A 173 11.46 -7.94 5.17
N TRP A 174 11.86 -9.13 5.63
CA TRP A 174 11.83 -10.33 4.80
C TRP A 174 10.42 -10.75 4.40
N SER A 175 9.43 -10.61 5.29
CA SER A 175 8.03 -10.88 4.97
C SER A 175 7.53 -9.97 3.85
N ILE A 176 7.82 -8.66 3.91
CA ILE A 176 7.46 -7.68 2.88
C ILE A 176 8.17 -7.99 1.55
N LEU A 177 9.49 -8.28 1.61
CA LEU A 177 10.28 -8.63 0.42
C LEU A 177 9.77 -9.90 -0.25
N LEU A 178 9.43 -10.92 0.51
CA LEU A 178 8.88 -12.17 0.00
C LEU A 178 7.50 -11.93 -0.61
N TYR A 179 6.64 -11.17 0.05
CA TYR A 179 5.29 -10.89 -0.38
C TYR A 179 5.21 -10.13 -1.71
N PHE A 180 6.00 -9.07 -1.87
CA PHE A 180 6.02 -8.28 -3.10
C PHE A 180 7.07 -8.76 -4.12
N GLY A 181 8.19 -9.29 -3.66
CA GLY A 181 9.29 -9.73 -4.53
C GLY A 181 8.94 -10.98 -5.34
N THR A 182 8.32 -11.97 -4.72
CA THR A 182 7.95 -13.22 -5.43
C THR A 182 6.99 -12.95 -6.59
N PRO A 183 5.84 -12.23 -6.42
CA PRO A 183 4.97 -11.89 -7.54
C PRO A 183 5.65 -11.02 -8.59
N SER A 184 6.55 -10.12 -8.17
CA SER A 184 7.31 -9.27 -9.10
C SER A 184 8.18 -10.11 -10.03
N ILE A 185 8.97 -11.03 -9.46
CA ILE A 185 9.88 -11.89 -10.22
C ILE A 185 9.09 -12.86 -11.13
N LEU A 186 8.10 -13.56 -10.57
CA LEU A 186 7.33 -14.54 -11.33
C LEU A 186 6.52 -13.88 -12.46
N SER A 187 5.93 -12.72 -12.23
CA SER A 187 5.21 -11.98 -13.28
C SER A 187 6.13 -11.47 -14.40
N TYR A 188 7.39 -11.14 -14.09
CA TYR A 188 8.38 -10.80 -15.09
C TYR A 188 8.65 -11.99 -16.04
N PHE A 189 8.93 -13.17 -15.49
CA PHE A 189 9.12 -14.37 -16.30
C PHE A 189 7.87 -14.76 -17.09
N TYR A 190 6.70 -14.58 -16.51
CA TYR A 190 5.43 -14.82 -17.21
C TYR A 190 5.24 -13.87 -18.41
N CYS A 191 5.55 -12.59 -18.24
CA CYS A 191 5.52 -11.61 -19.32
C CYS A 191 6.48 -12.01 -20.44
N ARG A 192 7.76 -12.30 -20.09
CA ARG A 192 8.81 -12.64 -21.05
C ARG A 192 8.52 -13.93 -21.86
N LYS A 193 7.77 -14.87 -21.30
CA LYS A 193 7.42 -16.13 -21.95
C LYS A 193 6.32 -15.97 -23.02
N ARG A 194 5.64 -14.83 -23.03
CA ARG A 194 4.54 -14.51 -23.94
C ARG A 194 4.93 -13.56 -25.07
N HIS A 195 6.09 -12.93 -24.99
CA HIS A 195 6.74 -12.21 -26.08
C HIS A 195 7.75 -13.14 -26.77
#